data_cfaab11b9f11f947120feeb2b7c6e067
#
_entry.id   cfaab11b9f11f947120feeb2b7c6e067
#
_cell.length_a   1.000
_cell.length_b   1.000
_cell.length_c   1.000
_cell.angle_alpha   90.00
_cell.angle_beta   90.00
_cell.angle_gamma   90.00
#
_symmetry.space_group_name_H-M   'P 1'
#
loop_
_entity.id
_entity.type
_entity.pdbx_description
1 polymer ?
#
loop_
_entity_poly.entity_id
_entity_poly.type
_entity_poly.pdbx_seq_one_letter_code
_entity_poly.pdbx_strand_id
1 'polypeptide(L)'
;TLIRSTISGIILDIPVKVGNSVILANTFNDGTTIASVANMNDLIFRGNIDETEVGSLVTGMPMKITIGALQNLNFEANLEYISPKAVENNGANQFEVKAAIRSTKGGKIRSGYSANAEIVLAKATHVLTVPESAIEFSGDSTFVYIIKGSDKKKTYERKQVTTGLSDGVNIEIKKGLGLKDKVRGPQVIAENKDDDE
;
A
#
# COMPACT_ATOMS: atom_id res chain seq x y z
N THR A 1 -48.74 3.72 11.29
CA THR A 1 -47.63 4.68 10.94
C THR A 1 -46.74 4.01 9.92
N LEU A 2 -46.45 4.68 8.81
CA LEU A 2 -45.53 4.18 7.79
C LEU A 2 -44.18 4.90 7.96
N ILE A 3 -43.11 4.11 8.18
CA ILE A 3 -41.75 4.61 8.29
C ILE A 3 -41.08 4.39 6.93
N ARG A 4 -40.48 5.45 6.36
CA ARG A 4 -39.80 5.41 5.06
C ARG A 4 -38.33 5.80 5.24
N SER A 5 -37.45 5.15 4.44
CA SER A 5 -36.05 5.54 4.35
C SER A 5 -35.91 6.93 3.71
N THR A 6 -35.01 7.74 4.25
CA THR A 6 -34.64 9.05 3.69
C THR A 6 -33.60 8.96 2.57
N ILE A 7 -32.93 7.81 2.44
CA ILE A 7 -31.91 7.54 1.42
C ILE A 7 -32.27 6.32 0.60
N SER A 8 -31.81 6.27 -0.65
CA SER A 8 -31.86 5.07 -1.48
C SER A 8 -30.65 4.20 -1.20
N GLY A 9 -30.84 2.90 -1.00
CA GLY A 9 -29.74 2.00 -0.67
C GLY A 9 -30.17 0.59 -0.40
N ILE A 10 -29.26 -0.19 0.16
CA ILE A 10 -29.50 -1.57 0.60
C ILE A 10 -29.71 -1.57 2.10
N ILE A 11 -30.69 -2.34 2.56
CA ILE A 11 -30.92 -2.56 3.98
C ILE A 11 -29.79 -3.46 4.50
N LEU A 12 -29.04 -2.95 5.47
CA LEU A 12 -27.94 -3.68 6.10
C LEU A 12 -28.44 -4.58 7.23
N ASP A 13 -29.35 -4.05 8.06
CA ASP A 13 -29.86 -4.72 9.23
C ASP A 13 -31.24 -4.20 9.61
N ILE A 14 -32.06 -5.08 10.22
CA ILE A 14 -33.37 -4.79 10.81
C ILE A 14 -33.38 -5.38 12.23
N PRO A 15 -32.88 -4.64 13.23
CA PRO A 15 -32.72 -5.17 14.60
C PRO A 15 -34.04 -5.41 15.32
N VAL A 16 -35.15 -4.84 14.85
CA VAL A 16 -36.46 -4.97 15.51
C VAL A 16 -37.34 -6.07 14.86
N LYS A 17 -38.12 -6.70 15.65
CA LYS A 17 -39.09 -7.71 15.22
C LYS A 17 -40.54 -7.29 15.52
N VAL A 18 -41.51 -7.85 14.83
CA VAL A 18 -42.92 -7.62 15.12
C VAL A 18 -43.23 -8.01 16.57
N GLY A 19 -43.83 -7.09 17.31
CA GLY A 19 -44.12 -7.23 18.74
C GLY A 19 -43.09 -6.55 19.65
N ASN A 20 -41.96 -6.10 19.12
CA ASN A 20 -41.00 -5.33 19.92
C ASN A 20 -41.54 -3.93 20.20
N SER A 21 -41.31 -3.41 21.41
CA SER A 21 -41.55 -2.00 21.74
C SER A 21 -40.49 -1.12 21.10
N VAL A 22 -40.90 -0.02 20.49
CA VAL A 22 -40.01 0.97 19.88
C VAL A 22 -40.21 2.32 20.55
N ILE A 23 -39.13 3.03 20.80
CA ILE A 23 -39.11 4.31 21.48
C ILE A 23 -38.68 5.38 20.48
N LEU A 24 -39.42 6.50 20.47
CA LEU A 24 -39.05 7.67 19.66
C LEU A 24 -37.82 8.34 20.24
N ALA A 25 -36.95 8.82 19.33
CA ALA A 25 -35.82 9.67 19.73
C ALA A 25 -36.31 10.95 20.38
N ASN A 26 -35.67 11.37 21.47
CA ASN A 26 -35.88 12.63 22.14
C ASN A 26 -34.55 13.16 22.70
N THR A 27 -34.57 14.29 23.42
CA THR A 27 -33.36 14.94 23.95
C THR A 27 -32.55 14.02 24.90
N PHE A 28 -33.16 13.00 25.49
CA PHE A 28 -32.55 12.10 26.48
C PHE A 28 -32.29 10.71 25.96
N ASN A 29 -32.77 10.38 24.73
CA ASN A 29 -32.71 9.02 24.18
C ASN A 29 -32.64 9.07 22.68
N ASP A 30 -31.64 8.37 22.11
CA ASP A 30 -31.42 8.27 20.64
C ASP A 30 -32.54 7.54 19.90
N GLY A 31 -33.47 6.90 20.62
CA GLY A 31 -34.57 6.13 20.04
C GLY A 31 -34.17 4.73 19.62
N THR A 32 -35.13 3.98 19.12
CA THR A 32 -34.91 2.61 18.64
C THR A 32 -34.60 2.60 17.15
N THR A 33 -33.46 2.04 16.76
CA THR A 33 -33.12 1.82 15.35
C THR A 33 -34.05 0.77 14.75
N ILE A 34 -34.80 1.14 13.73
CA ILE A 34 -35.74 0.25 13.03
C ILE A 34 -35.02 -0.53 11.92
N ALA A 35 -34.24 0.17 11.10
CA ALA A 35 -33.44 -0.42 10.05
C ALA A 35 -32.24 0.47 9.74
N SER A 36 -31.13 -0.15 9.32
CA SER A 36 -29.95 0.53 8.82
C SER A 36 -29.90 0.39 7.30
N VAL A 37 -29.79 1.51 6.59
CA VAL A 37 -29.72 1.55 5.13
C VAL A 37 -28.45 2.24 4.70
N ALA A 38 -27.72 1.69 3.74
CA ALA A 38 -26.50 2.27 3.21
C ALA A 38 -26.46 2.28 1.68
N ASN A 39 -25.80 3.29 1.11
CA ASN A 39 -25.46 3.33 -0.29
C ASN A 39 -24.17 2.50 -0.51
N MET A 40 -24.30 1.35 -1.17
CA MET A 40 -23.17 0.45 -1.43
C MET A 40 -22.28 0.89 -2.61
N ASN A 41 -22.60 2.02 -3.26
CA ASN A 41 -21.72 2.58 -4.29
C ASN A 41 -20.59 3.44 -3.69
N ASP A 42 -20.76 3.90 -2.43
CA ASP A 42 -19.82 4.76 -1.72
C ASP A 42 -19.16 3.97 -0.59
N LEU A 43 -18.22 3.12 -0.98
CA LEU A 43 -17.47 2.32 -0.02
C LEU A 43 -16.22 3.06 0.43
N ILE A 44 -16.02 3.11 1.75
CA ILE A 44 -14.87 3.74 2.37
C ILE A 44 -14.06 2.66 3.08
N PHE A 45 -12.78 2.58 2.75
CA PHE A 45 -11.80 1.85 3.54
C PHE A 45 -11.48 2.67 4.79
N ARG A 46 -11.45 2.00 5.95
CA ARG A 46 -10.97 2.57 7.20
C ARG A 46 -9.85 1.67 7.72
N GLY A 47 -8.72 2.26 8.02
CA GLY A 47 -7.56 1.56 8.56
C GLY A 47 -6.87 2.37 9.62
N ASN A 48 -5.95 1.75 10.34
CA ASN A 48 -5.10 2.40 11.32
C ASN A 48 -3.65 2.27 10.87
N ILE A 49 -2.90 3.34 11.06
CA ILE A 49 -1.47 3.43 10.69
C ILE A 49 -0.70 3.84 11.93
N ASP A 50 0.48 3.25 12.10
CA ASP A 50 1.37 3.53 13.21
C ASP A 50 1.95 4.95 13.16
N GLU A 51 2.29 5.50 14.31
CA GLU A 51 2.88 6.84 14.46
C GLU A 51 4.18 6.99 13.66
N THR A 52 4.96 5.94 13.55
CA THR A 52 6.24 5.94 12.83
C THR A 52 6.08 6.11 11.32
N GLU A 53 4.94 5.69 10.77
CA GLU A 53 4.68 5.68 9.31
C GLU A 53 3.81 6.86 8.87
N VAL A 54 2.92 7.37 9.75
CA VAL A 54 1.95 8.41 9.41
C VAL A 54 2.59 9.70 8.90
N GLY A 55 3.79 10.03 9.38
CA GLY A 55 4.53 11.23 8.98
C GLY A 55 4.92 11.26 7.49
N SER A 56 4.97 10.10 6.84
CA SER A 56 5.29 9.97 5.41
C SER A 56 4.06 10.08 4.50
N LEU A 57 2.85 10.13 5.07
CA LEU A 57 1.61 10.08 4.33
C LEU A 57 1.08 11.47 3.99
N VAL A 58 0.57 11.60 2.78
CA VAL A 58 -0.12 12.80 2.31
C VAL A 58 -1.47 12.40 1.69
N THR A 59 -2.50 13.19 1.95
CA THR A 59 -3.80 13.02 1.31
C THR A 59 -3.67 13.05 -0.22
N GLY A 60 -4.42 12.19 -0.90
CA GLY A 60 -4.32 12.03 -2.35
C GLY A 60 -3.38 10.90 -2.81
N MET A 61 -2.59 10.31 -1.91
CA MET A 61 -1.73 9.18 -2.27
C MET A 61 -2.53 7.99 -2.77
N PRO A 62 -2.06 7.33 -3.85
CA PRO A 62 -2.70 6.13 -4.36
C PRO A 62 -2.50 4.96 -3.41
N MET A 63 -3.55 4.20 -3.25
CA MET A 63 -3.58 3.00 -2.41
C MET A 63 -4.11 1.82 -3.21
N LYS A 64 -3.59 0.64 -2.91
CA LYS A 64 -4.09 -0.63 -3.40
C LYS A 64 -4.72 -1.39 -2.23
N ILE A 65 -6.00 -1.69 -2.35
CA ILE A 65 -6.76 -2.37 -1.31
C ILE A 65 -7.02 -3.80 -1.74
N THR A 66 -6.70 -4.75 -0.87
CA THR A 66 -6.99 -6.17 -1.03
C THR A 66 -7.96 -6.59 0.06
N ILE A 67 -9.10 -7.16 -0.33
CA ILE A 67 -10.14 -7.61 0.60
C ILE A 67 -9.97 -9.11 0.82
N GLY A 68 -9.88 -9.55 2.08
CA GLY A 68 -9.65 -10.94 2.43
C GLY A 68 -10.67 -11.93 1.83
N ALA A 69 -11.93 -11.52 1.76
CA ALA A 69 -13.00 -12.31 1.14
C ALA A 69 -12.94 -12.36 -0.41
N LEU A 70 -12.14 -11.51 -1.05
CA LEU A 70 -12.03 -11.33 -2.50
C LEU A 70 -10.56 -11.33 -2.93
N GLN A 71 -9.80 -12.35 -2.55
CA GLN A 71 -8.33 -12.44 -2.64
C GLN A 71 -7.74 -12.18 -4.03
N ASN A 72 -8.52 -12.41 -5.09
CA ASN A 72 -8.07 -12.21 -6.47
C ASN A 72 -8.40 -10.83 -7.05
N LEU A 73 -8.99 -9.94 -6.23
CA LEU A 73 -9.41 -8.61 -6.66
C LEU A 73 -8.62 -7.55 -5.91
N ASN A 74 -8.03 -6.65 -6.67
CA ASN A 74 -7.37 -5.45 -6.16
C ASN A 74 -8.26 -4.26 -6.47
N PHE A 75 -8.44 -3.40 -5.49
CA PHE A 75 -9.23 -2.18 -5.61
C PHE A 75 -8.30 -0.97 -5.50
N GLU A 76 -8.44 -0.07 -6.42
CA GLU A 76 -7.73 1.20 -6.36
C GLU A 76 -8.49 2.19 -5.49
N ALA A 77 -7.78 2.85 -4.61
CA ALA A 77 -8.31 3.87 -3.73
C ALA A 77 -7.33 5.05 -3.64
N ASN A 78 -7.81 6.16 -3.12
CA ASN A 78 -6.98 7.30 -2.78
C ASN A 78 -7.17 7.62 -1.30
N LEU A 79 -6.07 7.92 -0.63
CA LEU A 79 -6.07 8.39 0.74
C LEU A 79 -6.75 9.75 0.83
N GLU A 80 -7.91 9.82 1.47
CA GLU A 80 -8.68 11.07 1.56
C GLU A 80 -8.52 11.77 2.91
N TYR A 81 -8.35 10.98 3.96
CA TYR A 81 -8.32 11.53 5.31
C TYR A 81 -7.28 10.80 6.16
N ILE A 82 -6.54 11.59 6.92
CA ILE A 82 -5.64 11.14 7.98
C ILE A 82 -6.10 11.83 9.25
N SER A 83 -6.38 11.08 10.30
CA SER A 83 -6.80 11.64 11.58
C SER A 83 -5.67 12.52 12.16
N PRO A 84 -5.97 13.75 12.61
CA PRO A 84 -5.00 14.58 13.31
C PRO A 84 -4.76 14.13 14.76
N LYS A 85 -5.55 13.16 15.25
CA LYS A 85 -5.48 12.64 16.61
C LYS A 85 -5.19 11.16 16.59
N ALA A 86 -4.17 10.75 17.33
CA ALA A 86 -3.89 9.35 17.59
C ALA A 86 -4.92 8.74 18.55
N VAL A 87 -5.15 7.46 18.39
CA VAL A 87 -5.90 6.61 19.31
C VAL A 87 -4.94 5.51 19.76
N GLU A 88 -4.77 5.38 21.08
CA GLU A 88 -4.00 4.28 21.64
C GLU A 88 -4.78 2.97 21.46
N ASN A 89 -4.12 2.02 20.81
CA ASN A 89 -4.66 0.68 20.59
C ASN A 89 -3.57 -0.34 20.94
N ASN A 90 -3.83 -1.19 21.94
CA ASN A 90 -2.88 -2.20 22.41
C ASN A 90 -1.49 -1.66 22.78
N GLY A 91 -1.43 -0.44 23.34
CA GLY A 91 -0.17 0.20 23.76
C GLY A 91 0.62 0.88 22.63
N ALA A 92 0.07 0.96 21.43
CA ALA A 92 0.64 1.69 20.30
C ALA A 92 -0.27 2.85 19.88
N ASN A 93 0.34 4.00 19.57
CA ASN A 93 -0.36 5.14 19.01
C ASN A 93 -0.66 4.89 17.54
N GLN A 94 -1.93 4.88 17.18
CA GLN A 94 -2.39 4.67 15.81
C GLN A 94 -3.24 5.83 15.32
N PHE A 95 -3.10 6.18 14.05
CA PHE A 95 -3.86 7.20 13.37
C PHE A 95 -4.87 6.57 12.41
N GLU A 96 -6.14 6.94 12.55
CA GLU A 96 -7.16 6.49 11.60
C GLU A 96 -6.95 7.14 10.23
N VAL A 97 -7.02 6.33 9.19
CA VAL A 97 -7.02 6.77 7.80
C VAL A 97 -8.27 6.30 7.09
N LYS A 98 -8.73 7.11 6.13
CA LYS A 98 -9.87 6.77 5.28
C LYS A 98 -9.51 6.95 3.81
N ALA A 99 -9.97 6.02 2.99
CA ALA A 99 -9.79 6.08 1.56
C ALA A 99 -11.08 5.68 0.84
N ALA A 100 -11.46 6.44 -0.18
CA ALA A 100 -12.58 6.10 -1.04
C ALA A 100 -12.16 5.06 -2.07
N ILE A 101 -12.91 3.97 -2.17
CA ILE A 101 -12.70 2.93 -3.17
C ILE A 101 -13.28 3.40 -4.50
N ARG A 102 -12.43 3.64 -5.49
CA ARG A 102 -12.84 4.22 -6.79
C ARG A 102 -13.59 3.27 -7.71
N SER A 103 -13.40 1.99 -7.59
CA SER A 103 -13.97 1.01 -8.52
C SER A 103 -14.34 -0.27 -7.80
N THR A 104 -15.62 -0.62 -7.87
CA THR A 104 -16.16 -1.91 -7.43
C THR A 104 -16.27 -2.92 -8.57
N LYS A 105 -15.54 -2.71 -9.69
CA LYS A 105 -15.54 -3.63 -10.83
C LYS A 105 -15.00 -4.98 -10.38
N GLY A 106 -15.88 -5.98 -10.34
CA GLY A 106 -15.47 -7.37 -10.13
C GLY A 106 -16.05 -8.07 -8.91
N GLY A 107 -16.86 -7.44 -8.07
CA GLY A 107 -17.47 -8.14 -6.94
C GLY A 107 -18.45 -7.32 -6.12
N LYS A 108 -19.39 -8.00 -5.49
CA LYS A 108 -20.26 -7.38 -4.48
C LYS A 108 -19.47 -7.30 -3.18
N ILE A 109 -18.91 -6.13 -2.89
CA ILE A 109 -18.26 -5.86 -1.62
C ILE A 109 -19.36 -5.65 -0.57
N ARG A 110 -19.14 -6.21 0.62
CA ARG A 110 -20.05 -6.02 1.75
C ARG A 110 -19.37 -5.13 2.80
N SER A 111 -20.16 -4.31 3.47
CA SER A 111 -19.70 -3.59 4.64
C SER A 111 -19.22 -4.57 5.72
N GLY A 112 -18.12 -4.22 6.42
CA GLY A 112 -17.55 -5.05 7.47
C GLY A 112 -16.55 -6.11 6.99
N TYR A 113 -16.21 -6.16 5.69
CA TYR A 113 -15.11 -7.01 5.25
C TYR A 113 -13.77 -6.47 5.74
N SER A 114 -12.89 -7.39 6.17
CA SER A 114 -11.50 -7.07 6.47
C SER A 114 -10.73 -6.83 5.18
N ALA A 115 -9.94 -5.78 5.17
CA ALA A 115 -9.15 -5.37 4.02
C ALA A 115 -7.75 -4.92 4.45
N ASN A 116 -6.77 -5.22 3.61
CA ASN A 116 -5.41 -4.72 3.72
C ASN A 116 -5.19 -3.64 2.66
N ALA A 117 -4.48 -2.58 3.04
CA ALA A 117 -4.15 -1.50 2.13
C ALA A 117 -2.64 -1.33 2.02
N GLU A 118 -2.16 -1.23 0.79
CA GLU A 118 -0.79 -0.90 0.45
C GLU A 118 -0.76 0.53 -0.07
N ILE A 119 0.02 1.41 0.57
CA ILE A 119 0.16 2.80 0.17
C ILE A 119 1.44 2.94 -0.63
N VAL A 120 1.34 3.53 -1.82
CA VAL A 120 2.50 3.79 -2.67
C VAL A 120 3.10 5.14 -2.26
N LEU A 121 4.16 5.12 -1.47
CA LEU A 121 4.84 6.33 -0.97
C LEU A 121 5.59 7.07 -2.08
N ALA A 122 6.21 6.32 -2.98
CA ALA A 122 6.95 6.89 -4.11
C ALA A 122 6.91 5.94 -5.30
N LYS A 123 6.83 6.50 -6.50
CA LYS A 123 6.82 5.73 -7.75
C LYS A 123 7.70 6.42 -8.78
N ALA A 124 8.67 5.69 -9.31
CA ALA A 124 9.44 6.10 -10.48
C ALA A 124 9.03 5.23 -11.67
N THR A 125 8.69 5.86 -12.80
CA THR A 125 8.29 5.18 -14.03
C THR A 125 9.23 5.55 -15.16
N HIS A 126 9.53 4.58 -16.02
CA HIS A 126 10.43 4.79 -17.18
C HIS A 126 11.85 5.21 -16.77
N VAL A 127 12.35 4.69 -15.64
CA VAL A 127 13.69 4.97 -15.13
C VAL A 127 14.65 3.83 -15.46
N LEU A 128 15.93 4.18 -15.56
CA LEU A 128 16.99 3.19 -15.69
C LEU A 128 17.19 2.50 -14.35
N THR A 129 17.11 1.18 -14.33
CA THR A 129 17.32 0.39 -13.12
C THR A 129 18.45 -0.61 -13.28
N VAL A 130 19.11 -0.95 -12.20
CA VAL A 130 20.04 -2.07 -12.10
C VAL A 130 19.70 -2.90 -10.87
N PRO A 131 20.02 -4.22 -10.87
CA PRO A 131 19.88 -5.02 -9.66
C PRO A 131 20.67 -4.39 -8.50
N GLU A 132 20.07 -4.29 -7.32
CA GLU A 132 20.75 -3.70 -6.16
C GLU A 132 22.02 -4.46 -5.78
N SER A 133 22.04 -5.77 -6.02
CA SER A 133 23.21 -6.63 -5.85
C SER A 133 24.40 -6.31 -6.78
N ALA A 134 24.19 -5.50 -7.83
CA ALA A 134 25.25 -5.05 -8.74
C ALA A 134 25.88 -3.71 -8.30
N ILE A 135 25.40 -3.16 -7.20
CA ILE A 135 25.86 -1.86 -6.67
C ILE A 135 26.82 -2.08 -5.51
N GLU A 136 27.89 -1.31 -5.52
CA GLU A 136 28.83 -1.20 -4.42
C GLU A 136 28.62 0.12 -3.68
N PHE A 137 28.27 0.03 -2.40
CA PHE A 137 28.19 1.19 -1.51
C PHE A 137 29.53 1.38 -0.81
N SER A 138 30.11 2.57 -0.96
CA SER A 138 31.40 2.93 -0.34
C SER A 138 31.30 4.29 0.31
N GLY A 139 31.05 4.32 1.62
CA GLY A 139 30.71 5.55 2.35
C GLY A 139 29.45 6.20 1.76
N ASP A 140 29.52 7.50 1.47
CA ASP A 140 28.42 8.26 0.87
C ASP A 140 28.32 8.14 -0.66
N SER A 141 29.18 7.33 -1.27
CA SER A 141 29.25 7.18 -2.72
C SER A 141 28.82 5.79 -3.17
N THR A 142 28.12 5.76 -4.28
CA THR A 142 27.59 4.54 -4.90
C THR A 142 28.30 4.29 -6.21
N PHE A 143 28.73 3.05 -6.44
CA PHE A 143 29.49 2.66 -7.61
C PHE A 143 28.89 1.42 -8.28
N VAL A 144 29.11 1.33 -9.59
CA VAL A 144 28.82 0.14 -10.40
C VAL A 144 30.05 -0.23 -11.21
N TYR A 145 30.18 -1.50 -11.58
CA TYR A 145 31.21 -1.98 -12.46
C TYR A 145 30.66 -2.14 -13.86
N ILE A 146 31.16 -1.31 -14.79
CA ILE A 146 30.79 -1.41 -16.21
C ILE A 146 31.70 -2.41 -16.88
N ILE A 147 31.12 -3.30 -17.69
CA ILE A 147 31.86 -4.28 -18.48
C ILE A 147 32.29 -3.59 -19.78
N LYS A 148 33.61 -3.47 -19.97
CA LYS A 148 34.23 -3.02 -21.23
C LYS A 148 35.00 -4.17 -21.89
N GLY A 149 34.99 -4.21 -23.20
CA GLY A 149 35.75 -5.19 -23.99
C GLY A 149 34.90 -6.31 -24.60
N SER A 150 35.55 -7.15 -25.38
CA SER A 150 34.97 -8.32 -26.06
C SER A 150 34.92 -9.53 -25.09
N ASP A 151 34.08 -10.52 -25.39
CA ASP A 151 33.87 -11.72 -24.56
C ASP A 151 35.14 -12.46 -24.13
N LYS A 152 36.22 -12.28 -24.86
CA LYS A 152 37.53 -12.91 -24.56
C LYS A 152 38.42 -12.07 -23.61
N LYS A 153 38.13 -10.77 -23.38
CA LYS A 153 38.93 -9.90 -22.51
C LYS A 153 38.01 -8.84 -21.89
N LYS A 154 37.30 -9.24 -20.85
CA LYS A 154 36.42 -8.34 -20.09
C LYS A 154 37.25 -7.52 -19.11
N THR A 155 37.17 -6.21 -19.20
CA THR A 155 37.70 -5.27 -18.21
C THR A 155 36.53 -4.64 -17.48
N TYR A 156 36.70 -4.44 -16.19
CA TYR A 156 35.69 -3.84 -15.33
C TYR A 156 36.15 -2.42 -14.98
N GLU A 157 35.33 -1.44 -15.29
CA GLU A 157 35.59 -0.06 -14.92
C GLU A 157 34.63 0.33 -13.80
N ARG A 158 35.19 0.75 -12.66
CA ARG A 158 34.41 1.27 -11.52
C ARG A 158 33.92 2.67 -11.86
N LYS A 159 32.62 2.87 -11.88
CA LYS A 159 32.00 4.16 -12.21
C LYS A 159 31.05 4.59 -11.09
N GLN A 160 31.19 5.83 -10.67
CA GLN A 160 30.32 6.43 -9.69
C GLN A 160 28.95 6.70 -10.32
N VAL A 161 27.90 6.39 -9.58
CA VAL A 161 26.50 6.58 -9.99
C VAL A 161 25.73 7.30 -8.90
N THR A 162 24.67 7.98 -9.29
CA THR A 162 23.69 8.53 -8.35
C THR A 162 22.44 7.66 -8.42
N THR A 163 22.10 7.06 -7.31
CA THR A 163 20.94 6.20 -7.18
C THR A 163 19.68 6.98 -6.77
N GLY A 164 18.51 6.36 -6.98
CA GLY A 164 17.22 6.90 -6.61
C GLY A 164 16.44 5.92 -5.76
N LEU A 165 15.20 5.65 -6.15
CA LEU A 165 14.33 4.71 -5.45
C LEU A 165 14.80 3.27 -5.63
N SER A 166 14.68 2.47 -4.58
CA SER A 166 14.88 1.01 -4.59
C SER A 166 13.59 0.30 -4.20
N ASP A 167 13.35 -0.85 -4.81
CA ASP A 167 12.29 -1.79 -4.44
C ASP A 167 12.82 -3.02 -3.68
N GLY A 168 14.11 -2.98 -3.27
CA GLY A 168 14.81 -4.09 -2.60
C GLY A 168 15.37 -5.14 -3.56
N VAL A 169 15.04 -5.08 -4.85
CA VAL A 169 15.56 -5.96 -5.91
C VAL A 169 16.32 -5.14 -6.95
N ASN A 170 15.70 -4.04 -7.38
CA ASN A 170 16.25 -3.11 -8.37
C ASN A 170 16.33 -1.71 -7.76
N ILE A 171 17.34 -0.97 -8.16
CA ILE A 171 17.53 0.41 -7.76
C ILE A 171 17.61 1.32 -8.98
N GLU A 172 16.95 2.46 -8.88
CA GLU A 172 16.98 3.50 -9.91
C GLU A 172 18.37 4.13 -10.03
N ILE A 173 18.81 4.36 -11.24
CA ILE A 173 20.01 5.15 -11.53
C ILE A 173 19.61 6.49 -12.13
N LYS A 174 19.80 7.55 -11.36
CA LYS A 174 19.53 8.94 -11.80
C LYS A 174 20.62 9.50 -12.69
N LYS A 175 21.88 9.17 -12.38
CA LYS A 175 23.04 9.65 -13.14
C LYS A 175 24.17 8.62 -13.14
N GLY A 176 25.00 8.65 -14.17
CA GLY A 176 26.24 7.87 -14.23
C GLY A 176 26.18 6.66 -15.16
N LEU A 177 25.02 6.17 -15.57
CA LEU A 177 24.88 5.07 -16.54
C LEU A 177 24.06 5.47 -17.76
N GLY A 178 24.39 4.88 -18.89
CA GLY A 178 23.62 4.95 -20.13
C GLY A 178 22.85 3.64 -20.39
N LEU A 179 21.82 3.72 -21.22
CA LEU A 179 20.97 2.56 -21.59
C LEU A 179 21.74 1.38 -22.24
N LYS A 180 22.93 1.65 -22.79
CA LYS A 180 23.75 0.64 -23.47
C LYS A 180 24.87 0.09 -22.59
N ASP A 181 25.08 0.64 -21.40
CA ASP A 181 26.13 0.18 -20.50
C ASP A 181 25.75 -1.19 -19.93
N LYS A 182 26.71 -2.12 -19.99
CA LYS A 182 26.55 -3.45 -19.39
C LYS A 182 27.16 -3.43 -17.99
N VAL A 183 26.35 -3.66 -16.99
CA VAL A 183 26.79 -3.69 -15.58
C VAL A 183 27.12 -5.13 -15.19
N ARG A 184 28.18 -5.29 -14.39
CA ARG A 184 28.54 -6.59 -13.82
C ARG A 184 27.50 -6.99 -12.78
N GLY A 185 26.95 -8.18 -12.92
CA GLY A 185 26.06 -8.78 -11.91
C GLY A 185 26.80 -9.17 -10.62
N PRO A 186 26.07 -9.66 -9.61
CA PRO A 186 26.65 -10.07 -8.34
C PRO A 186 27.73 -11.13 -8.54
N GLN A 187 28.82 -11.05 -7.75
CA GLN A 187 29.80 -12.12 -7.72
C GLN A 187 29.20 -13.27 -6.91
N VAL A 188 28.99 -14.39 -7.57
CA VAL A 188 28.84 -15.66 -6.87
C VAL A 188 30.26 -16.07 -6.43
N ILE A 189 30.56 -15.90 -5.14
CA ILE A 189 31.74 -16.48 -4.53
C ILE A 189 31.47 -17.98 -4.55
N ALA A 190 32.12 -18.74 -5.44
CA ALA A 190 32.15 -20.18 -5.32
C ALA A 190 32.87 -20.48 -4.02
N GLU A 191 32.18 -21.05 -3.04
CA GLU A 191 32.82 -21.68 -1.89
C GLU A 191 33.79 -22.74 -2.43
N ASN A 192 35.08 -22.49 -2.28
CA ASN A 192 36.08 -23.56 -2.42
C ASN A 192 35.74 -24.60 -1.35
N LYS A 193 35.24 -25.74 -1.78
CA LYS A 193 35.35 -26.94 -1.02
C LYS A 193 36.86 -27.28 -1.02
N ASP A 194 37.53 -26.88 0.02
CA ASP A 194 38.81 -27.49 0.36
C ASP A 194 38.50 -28.95 0.74
N ASP A 195 38.89 -29.84 -0.16
CA ASP A 195 38.97 -31.28 0.12
C ASP A 195 40.02 -31.46 1.18
N ASP A 196 39.62 -31.74 2.41
CA ASP A 196 40.47 -32.37 3.41
C ASP A 196 40.56 -33.87 3.10
N GLU A 197 41.72 -34.32 2.61
CA GLU A 197 42.22 -35.69 2.75
C GLU A 197 42.73 -35.95 4.16
#